data_9c9fd16bc046704a37362ada4112a7c8
#
_entry.id   9c9fd16bc046704a37362ada4112a7c8
#
_cell.length_a   1.000
_cell.length_b   1.000
_cell.length_c   1.000
_cell.angle_alpha   90.00
_cell.angle_beta   90.00
_cell.angle_gamma   90.00
#
_symmetry.space_group_name_H-M   'P 1'
#
loop_
_entity.id
_entity.type
_entity.pdbx_description
1 polymer ?
#
loop_
_entity_poly.entity_id
_entity_poly.type
_entity_poly.pdbx_seq_one_letter_code
_entity_poly.pdbx_strand_id
1 'polypeptide(L)'
;VTLDDLLKFMVSQKASDLHLKPMRPPLLRLEERLLPVKASPLAPQDIEKLVIGALTPKQKAHLDRRLYVDFGYSLAGISRFRATVFYQRGTLSAVFRRIPFDFPSIDDWGLPHVLYQFCYLPQGMVLVTGPTGSGKSSTLAAMILEISNHRPVHVVTIEDPIEFLFRDSMAAITQREVGEDAHSFAQALKNTLRQDPDVIMIGEMRDSETIMTAMTAAETGHLVFSTLHTNSASQTIDRIIDSFPEGQHRQIRIQLSQVLKGIISLKLIPRSDTTGLIAAVEVLRDNPKIQKCILEGSIQEIDEEIEKSVSYFKMQSMNQSLISLVLNGAIRKETALAASTNPSELDMELRKFLYQVEHGADDAAMREFMGMVDEKKEGAEMAEPLSDFSKIVELQEIKKLYDEAKDRHDRDLAEKDETIQQLEEDLKQRNEEVSNLRNDLHLANQDREKLKQQVAFTKNELEGKITRLQERIQQLTAPAGQTADKSKSSGFFRK
;
A
#
# COMPACT_ATOMS: atom_id res chain seq x y z
N VAL A 1 -13.12 46.48 -20.44
CA VAL A 1 -12.82 45.15 -19.88
C VAL A 1 -11.98 44.43 -20.92
N THR A 2 -10.78 43.99 -20.56
CA THR A 2 -9.92 43.18 -21.43
C THR A 2 -10.21 41.70 -21.27
N LEU A 3 -9.69 40.87 -22.17
CA LEU A 3 -9.76 39.42 -22.03
C LEU A 3 -9.05 38.95 -20.72
N ASP A 4 -7.89 39.56 -20.43
CA ASP A 4 -7.11 39.26 -19.23
C ASP A 4 -7.88 39.55 -17.96
N ASP A 5 -8.69 40.64 -17.92
CA ASP A 5 -9.53 40.97 -16.77
C ASP A 5 -10.62 39.91 -16.55
N LEU A 6 -11.23 39.41 -17.63
CA LEU A 6 -12.24 38.34 -17.55
C LEU A 6 -11.64 37.02 -17.10
N LEU A 7 -10.44 36.68 -17.56
CA LEU A 7 -9.73 35.47 -17.18
C LEU A 7 -9.23 35.55 -15.71
N LYS A 8 -8.73 36.71 -15.25
CA LYS A 8 -8.41 36.96 -13.83
C LYS A 8 -9.63 36.78 -12.95
N PHE A 9 -10.76 37.35 -13.38
CA PHE A 9 -12.04 37.20 -12.66
C PHE A 9 -12.49 35.73 -12.61
N MET A 10 -12.40 35.00 -13.73
CA MET A 10 -12.69 33.58 -13.79
C MET A 10 -11.87 32.78 -12.76
N VAL A 11 -10.56 33.03 -12.67
CA VAL A 11 -9.67 32.37 -11.73
C VAL A 11 -10.04 32.72 -10.27
N SER A 12 -10.34 34.00 -9.98
CA SER A 12 -10.74 34.45 -8.63
C SER A 12 -12.03 33.80 -8.15
N GLN A 13 -12.94 33.51 -9.07
CA GLN A 13 -14.21 32.80 -8.78
C GLN A 13 -14.06 31.27 -8.76
N LYS A 14 -12.87 30.72 -8.97
CA LYS A 14 -12.60 29.28 -9.09
C LYS A 14 -13.42 28.60 -10.20
N ALA A 15 -13.81 29.35 -11.23
CA ALA A 15 -14.55 28.80 -12.36
C ALA A 15 -13.67 27.93 -13.26
N SER A 16 -14.26 26.89 -13.82
CA SER A 16 -13.57 25.96 -14.76
C SER A 16 -13.53 26.51 -16.17
N ASP A 17 -14.60 27.17 -16.64
CA ASP A 17 -14.71 27.68 -18.01
C ASP A 17 -15.30 29.11 -18.05
N LEU A 18 -14.81 29.91 -18.98
CA LEU A 18 -15.37 31.19 -19.38
C LEU A 18 -15.94 31.07 -20.81
N HIS A 19 -17.21 31.38 -20.98
CA HIS A 19 -17.85 31.41 -22.29
C HIS A 19 -18.17 32.85 -22.69
N LEU A 20 -17.72 33.24 -23.88
CA LEU A 20 -18.02 34.51 -24.52
C LEU A 20 -18.96 34.25 -25.72
N LYS A 21 -20.20 34.72 -25.60
CA LYS A 21 -21.23 34.51 -26.59
C LYS A 21 -21.94 35.84 -26.89
N PRO A 22 -22.20 36.16 -28.20
CA PRO A 22 -22.89 37.39 -28.58
C PRO A 22 -24.25 37.56 -27.91
N MET A 23 -24.57 38.80 -27.57
CA MET A 23 -25.85 39.20 -26.94
C MET A 23 -26.10 38.55 -25.55
N ARG A 24 -25.06 38.10 -24.90
CA ARG A 24 -25.09 37.56 -23.54
C ARG A 24 -23.97 38.20 -22.70
N PRO A 25 -24.15 38.36 -21.39
CA PRO A 25 -23.03 38.60 -20.49
C PRO A 25 -22.01 37.46 -20.55
N PRO A 26 -20.73 37.66 -20.23
CA PRO A 26 -19.81 36.56 -20.03
C PRO A 26 -20.41 35.52 -19.08
N LEU A 27 -20.23 34.20 -19.39
CA LEU A 27 -20.76 33.14 -18.58
C LEU A 27 -19.59 32.38 -17.96
N LEU A 28 -19.69 32.08 -16.65
CA LEU A 28 -18.73 31.24 -15.93
C LEU A 28 -19.34 29.88 -15.60
N ARG A 29 -18.57 28.81 -15.76
CA ARG A 29 -18.93 27.49 -15.26
C ARG A 29 -18.39 27.33 -13.83
N LEU A 30 -19.35 27.21 -12.90
CA LEU A 30 -19.10 26.98 -11.47
C LEU A 30 -19.82 25.69 -11.09
N GLU A 31 -19.13 24.71 -10.55
CA GLU A 31 -19.71 23.44 -10.09
C GLU A 31 -20.73 22.85 -11.11
N GLU A 32 -20.30 22.67 -12.35
CA GLU A 32 -21.12 22.18 -13.49
C GLU A 32 -22.22 23.14 -14.00
N ARG A 33 -22.52 24.23 -13.28
CA ARG A 33 -23.56 25.21 -13.67
C ARG A 33 -22.95 26.35 -14.44
N LEU A 34 -23.59 26.72 -15.55
CA LEU A 34 -23.20 27.87 -16.36
C LEU A 34 -23.99 29.12 -15.92
N LEU A 35 -23.31 30.07 -15.27
CA LEU A 35 -23.91 31.24 -14.64
C LEU A 35 -23.43 32.54 -15.32
N PRO A 36 -24.32 33.52 -15.55
CA PRO A 36 -23.95 34.81 -16.09
C PRO A 36 -23.21 35.67 -15.07
N VAL A 37 -22.16 36.32 -15.52
CA VAL A 37 -21.50 37.40 -14.76
C VAL A 37 -22.41 38.63 -14.71
N LYS A 38 -22.40 39.39 -13.61
CA LYS A 38 -23.10 40.68 -13.51
C LYS A 38 -22.40 41.73 -14.37
N ALA A 39 -22.62 41.67 -15.68
CA ALA A 39 -22.06 42.60 -16.67
C ALA A 39 -23.06 42.79 -17.81
N SER A 40 -22.85 43.81 -18.62
CA SER A 40 -23.66 44.04 -19.84
C SER A 40 -23.46 42.92 -20.83
N PRO A 41 -24.51 42.59 -21.66
CA PRO A 41 -24.36 41.67 -22.78
C PRO A 41 -23.26 42.15 -23.75
N LEU A 42 -22.43 41.25 -24.23
CA LEU A 42 -21.36 41.53 -25.18
C LEU A 42 -21.94 41.65 -26.59
N ALA A 43 -21.65 42.77 -27.30
CA ALA A 43 -21.95 42.85 -28.69
C ALA A 43 -20.99 41.99 -29.55
N PRO A 44 -21.34 41.56 -30.76
CA PRO A 44 -20.46 40.78 -31.62
C PRO A 44 -19.07 41.42 -31.81
N GLN A 45 -19.03 42.75 -31.97
CA GLN A 45 -17.79 43.52 -32.12
C GLN A 45 -16.90 43.51 -30.85
N ASP A 46 -17.50 43.43 -29.66
CA ASP A 46 -16.76 43.36 -28.42
C ASP A 46 -16.04 42.00 -28.28
N ILE A 47 -16.73 40.91 -28.64
CA ILE A 47 -16.13 39.58 -28.65
C ILE A 47 -15.02 39.51 -29.68
N GLU A 48 -15.25 40.02 -30.90
CA GLU A 48 -14.22 40.06 -31.93
C GLU A 48 -12.96 40.80 -31.46
N LYS A 49 -13.08 41.97 -30.84
CA LYS A 49 -11.94 42.73 -30.30
C LYS A 49 -11.21 41.96 -29.20
N LEU A 50 -11.95 41.34 -28.27
CA LEU A 50 -11.37 40.59 -27.17
C LEU A 50 -10.58 39.37 -27.69
N VAL A 51 -11.13 38.66 -28.65
CA VAL A 51 -10.62 37.35 -29.10
C VAL A 51 -9.51 37.53 -30.15
N ILE A 52 -9.70 38.39 -31.14
CA ILE A 52 -8.71 38.58 -32.22
C ILE A 52 -7.41 39.17 -31.66
N GLY A 53 -7.49 40.00 -30.61
CA GLY A 53 -6.31 40.53 -29.91
C GLY A 53 -5.47 39.47 -29.18
N ALA A 54 -6.05 38.29 -28.90
CA ALA A 54 -5.38 37.19 -28.26
C ALA A 54 -4.75 36.17 -29.24
N LEU A 55 -5.08 36.28 -30.57
CA LEU A 55 -4.60 35.36 -31.58
C LEU A 55 -3.27 35.82 -32.20
N THR A 56 -2.35 34.89 -32.38
CA THR A 56 -1.19 35.08 -33.26
C THR A 56 -1.60 35.15 -34.73
N PRO A 57 -0.77 35.72 -35.61
CA PRO A 57 -1.06 35.77 -37.06
C PRO A 57 -1.34 34.36 -37.65
N LYS A 58 -0.64 33.33 -37.21
CA LYS A 58 -0.84 31.93 -37.65
C LYS A 58 -2.20 31.39 -37.20
N GLN A 59 -2.59 31.64 -35.95
CA GLN A 59 -3.89 31.22 -35.42
C GLN A 59 -5.04 31.97 -36.06
N LYS A 60 -4.86 33.26 -36.37
CA LYS A 60 -5.86 34.03 -37.14
C LYS A 60 -6.07 33.46 -38.53
N ALA A 61 -5.00 33.20 -39.27
CA ALA A 61 -5.09 32.58 -40.59
C ALA A 61 -5.76 31.18 -40.53
N HIS A 62 -5.56 30.45 -39.46
CA HIS A 62 -6.23 29.16 -39.22
C HIS A 62 -7.73 29.34 -38.98
N LEU A 63 -8.12 30.30 -38.11
CA LEU A 63 -9.51 30.67 -37.87
C LEU A 63 -10.25 31.09 -39.15
N ASP A 64 -9.61 31.94 -39.94
CA ASP A 64 -10.20 32.42 -41.24
C ASP A 64 -10.44 31.26 -42.21
N ARG A 65 -9.57 30.26 -42.23
CA ARG A 65 -9.66 29.11 -43.13
C ARG A 65 -10.60 28.02 -42.66
N ARG A 66 -10.59 27.70 -41.32
CA ARG A 66 -11.32 26.55 -40.73
C ARG A 66 -12.56 26.94 -39.96
N LEU A 67 -12.78 28.25 -39.73
CA LEU A 67 -13.89 28.80 -38.94
C LEU A 67 -13.85 28.44 -37.45
N TYR A 68 -12.75 27.84 -36.99
CA TYR A 68 -12.42 27.62 -35.57
C TYR A 68 -10.90 27.53 -35.38
N VAL A 69 -10.45 27.78 -34.16
CA VAL A 69 -9.05 27.57 -33.75
C VAL A 69 -9.01 27.21 -32.26
N ASP A 70 -8.22 26.18 -31.95
CA ASP A 70 -7.86 25.81 -30.58
C ASP A 70 -6.42 26.25 -30.31
N PHE A 71 -6.14 26.83 -29.14
CA PHE A 71 -4.80 27.27 -28.77
C PHE A 71 -4.64 27.41 -27.26
N GLY A 72 -3.40 27.35 -26.77
CA GLY A 72 -3.06 27.65 -25.40
C GLY A 72 -2.92 29.17 -25.19
N TYR A 73 -3.58 29.73 -24.17
CA TYR A 73 -3.43 31.14 -23.78
C TYR A 73 -2.87 31.22 -22.34
N SER A 74 -1.72 31.85 -22.18
CA SER A 74 -1.05 31.97 -20.88
C SER A 74 -1.19 33.38 -20.32
N LEU A 75 -1.64 33.47 -19.09
CA LEU A 75 -1.66 34.71 -18.32
C LEU A 75 -0.58 34.63 -17.24
N ALA A 76 0.52 35.35 -17.47
CA ALA A 76 1.72 35.23 -16.65
C ALA A 76 1.42 35.40 -15.13
N GLY A 77 1.93 34.49 -14.32
CA GLY A 77 1.74 34.47 -12.88
C GLY A 77 0.34 34.11 -12.38
N ILE A 78 -0.62 33.76 -13.27
CA ILE A 78 -2.01 33.49 -12.90
C ILE A 78 -2.45 32.09 -13.33
N SER A 79 -2.52 31.80 -14.64
CA SER A 79 -2.92 30.49 -15.15
C SER A 79 -2.66 30.36 -16.65
N ARG A 80 -2.71 29.14 -17.17
CA ARG A 80 -2.83 28.86 -18.59
C ARG A 80 -4.29 28.45 -18.89
N PHE A 81 -4.74 28.75 -20.09
CA PHE A 81 -6.09 28.45 -20.55
C PHE A 81 -6.02 27.72 -21.88
N ARG A 82 -6.83 26.71 -22.07
CA ARG A 82 -7.17 26.15 -23.38
C ARG A 82 -8.28 27.01 -23.93
N ALA A 83 -8.03 27.67 -25.06
CA ALA A 83 -8.96 28.54 -25.72
C ALA A 83 -9.47 27.88 -27.02
N THR A 84 -10.78 27.87 -27.21
CA THR A 84 -11.44 27.51 -28.47
C THR A 84 -12.19 28.72 -28.95
N VAL A 85 -11.83 29.22 -30.13
CA VAL A 85 -12.51 30.31 -30.81
C VAL A 85 -13.16 29.77 -32.07
N PHE A 86 -14.42 30.12 -32.30
CA PHE A 86 -15.19 29.56 -33.39
C PHE A 86 -16.31 30.51 -33.87
N TYR A 87 -16.69 30.37 -35.15
CA TYR A 87 -17.85 31.05 -35.69
C TYR A 87 -19.15 30.31 -35.37
N GLN A 88 -20.16 31.08 -34.94
CA GLN A 88 -21.54 30.60 -34.80
C GLN A 88 -22.52 31.63 -35.37
N ARG A 89 -23.41 31.23 -36.29
CA ARG A 89 -24.40 32.14 -36.94
C ARG A 89 -23.74 33.42 -37.47
N GLY A 90 -22.57 33.30 -38.10
CA GLY A 90 -21.82 34.42 -38.68
C GLY A 90 -21.10 35.34 -37.69
N THR A 91 -21.07 35.01 -36.42
CA THR A 91 -20.40 35.80 -35.37
C THR A 91 -19.43 34.93 -34.57
N LEU A 92 -18.37 35.56 -34.00
CA LEU A 92 -17.39 34.86 -33.14
C LEU A 92 -17.96 34.55 -31.77
N SER A 93 -17.56 33.41 -31.27
CA SER A 93 -17.73 32.97 -29.87
C SER A 93 -16.43 32.36 -29.41
N ALA A 94 -16.21 32.34 -28.09
CA ALA A 94 -15.02 31.72 -27.49
C ALA A 94 -15.34 31.03 -26.18
N VAL A 95 -14.58 29.98 -25.92
CA VAL A 95 -14.57 29.26 -24.65
C VAL A 95 -13.13 29.17 -24.16
N PHE A 96 -12.90 29.54 -22.91
CA PHE A 96 -11.61 29.42 -22.25
C PHE A 96 -11.77 28.48 -21.08
N ARG A 97 -11.04 27.35 -21.10
CA ARG A 97 -10.97 26.39 -19.99
C ARG A 97 -9.69 26.63 -19.20
N ARG A 98 -9.80 26.78 -17.90
CA ARG A 98 -8.65 26.91 -17.01
C ARG A 98 -7.89 25.60 -16.92
N ILE A 99 -6.57 25.65 -17.08
CA ILE A 99 -5.65 24.56 -16.80
C ILE A 99 -5.12 24.76 -15.37
N PRO A 100 -5.37 23.84 -14.45
CA PRO A 100 -4.94 23.98 -13.05
C PRO A 100 -3.42 23.82 -12.94
N PHE A 101 -2.82 24.53 -11.97
CA PHE A 101 -1.45 24.29 -11.51
C PHE A 101 -1.37 23.30 -10.36
N ASP A 102 -2.43 23.26 -9.56
CA ASP A 102 -2.50 22.37 -8.40
C ASP A 102 -3.39 21.20 -8.77
N PHE A 103 -2.87 20.01 -8.64
CA PHE A 103 -3.58 18.76 -8.89
C PHE A 103 -3.16 17.72 -7.84
N PRO A 104 -4.05 16.76 -7.53
CA PRO A 104 -3.83 15.77 -6.50
C PRO A 104 -2.62 14.86 -6.75
N SER A 105 -1.96 14.44 -5.67
CA SER A 105 -0.87 13.46 -5.66
C SER A 105 -1.37 12.03 -5.95
N ILE A 106 -0.46 11.07 -5.99
CA ILE A 106 -0.78 9.63 -6.10
C ILE A 106 -1.69 9.20 -4.95
N ASP A 107 -1.37 9.62 -3.72
CA ASP A 107 -2.15 9.28 -2.52
C ASP A 107 -3.52 9.95 -2.49
N ASP A 108 -3.60 11.24 -2.87
CA ASP A 108 -4.87 11.97 -2.93
C ASP A 108 -5.87 11.32 -3.92
N TRP A 109 -5.36 10.72 -4.99
CA TRP A 109 -6.17 9.96 -5.95
C TRP A 109 -6.51 8.53 -5.47
N GLY A 110 -5.92 8.07 -4.35
CA GLY A 110 -6.07 6.72 -3.84
C GLY A 110 -5.49 5.65 -4.78
N LEU A 111 -4.43 5.97 -5.51
CA LEU A 111 -3.77 5.06 -6.45
C LEU A 111 -2.84 4.11 -5.70
N PRO A 112 -2.63 2.87 -6.19
CA PRO A 112 -1.75 1.90 -5.54
C PRO A 112 -0.33 2.41 -5.33
N HIS A 113 0.26 2.15 -4.17
CA HIS A 113 1.61 2.60 -3.81
C HIS A 113 2.73 2.09 -4.73
N VAL A 114 2.48 1.02 -5.47
CA VAL A 114 3.43 0.51 -6.48
C VAL A 114 3.75 1.55 -7.55
N LEU A 115 2.87 2.54 -7.80
CA LEU A 115 3.12 3.61 -8.76
C LEU A 115 4.34 4.45 -8.40
N TYR A 116 4.64 4.63 -7.11
CA TYR A 116 5.88 5.28 -6.65
C TYR A 116 7.12 4.55 -7.19
N GLN A 117 7.11 3.22 -7.21
CA GLN A 117 8.25 2.45 -7.70
C GLN A 117 8.52 2.71 -9.19
N PHE A 118 7.47 2.95 -9.99
CA PHE A 118 7.64 3.34 -11.40
C PHE A 118 8.27 4.74 -11.54
N CYS A 119 7.99 5.67 -10.64
CA CYS A 119 8.56 7.03 -10.65
C CYS A 119 10.08 7.03 -10.38
N TYR A 120 10.61 6.00 -9.71
CA TYR A 120 12.02 5.90 -9.35
C TYR A 120 12.83 4.95 -10.26
N LEU A 121 12.24 4.42 -11.31
CA LEU A 121 12.97 3.60 -12.29
C LEU A 121 14.05 4.44 -12.98
N PRO A 122 15.23 3.86 -13.25
CA PRO A 122 16.28 4.56 -13.99
C PRO A 122 15.95 4.71 -15.47
N GLN A 123 15.29 3.71 -16.08
CA GLN A 123 14.95 3.66 -17.49
C GLN A 123 13.85 2.64 -17.75
N GLY A 124 13.26 2.67 -18.92
CA GLY A 124 12.23 1.75 -19.38
C GLY A 124 10.93 2.46 -19.76
N MET A 125 9.90 1.71 -20.07
CA MET A 125 8.61 2.22 -20.52
C MET A 125 7.50 1.83 -19.56
N VAL A 126 6.74 2.81 -19.09
CA VAL A 126 5.55 2.65 -18.25
C VAL A 126 4.35 3.24 -19.00
N LEU A 127 3.28 2.46 -19.11
CA LEU A 127 2.09 2.82 -19.86
C LEU A 127 0.89 3.00 -18.93
N VAL A 128 0.13 4.07 -19.14
CA VAL A 128 -1.13 4.31 -18.44
C VAL A 128 -2.27 4.19 -19.46
N THR A 129 -3.19 3.27 -19.22
CA THR A 129 -4.22 2.90 -20.19
C THR A 129 -5.63 2.99 -19.63
N GLY A 130 -6.61 2.97 -20.50
CA GLY A 130 -8.02 3.07 -20.14
C GLY A 130 -8.81 3.90 -21.15
N PRO A 131 -10.15 3.90 -21.11
CA PRO A 131 -11.00 4.70 -21.98
C PRO A 131 -10.79 6.20 -21.74
N THR A 132 -11.36 7.01 -22.62
CA THR A 132 -11.37 8.47 -22.42
C THR A 132 -12.10 8.82 -21.13
N GLY A 133 -11.52 9.70 -20.34
CA GLY A 133 -12.09 10.09 -19.04
C GLY A 133 -11.82 9.11 -17.90
N SER A 134 -10.93 8.11 -18.06
CA SER A 134 -10.58 7.15 -17.00
C SER A 134 -9.55 7.66 -16.00
N GLY A 135 -9.01 8.87 -16.16
CA GLY A 135 -8.01 9.44 -15.24
C GLY A 135 -6.55 9.26 -15.67
N LYS A 136 -6.28 8.84 -16.95
CA LYS A 136 -4.90 8.62 -17.43
C LYS A 136 -4.00 9.83 -17.26
N SER A 137 -4.43 10.99 -17.77
CA SER A 137 -3.65 12.24 -17.69
C SER A 137 -3.44 12.68 -16.24
N SER A 138 -4.45 12.50 -15.38
CA SER A 138 -4.36 12.81 -13.94
C SER A 138 -3.37 11.91 -13.24
N THR A 139 -3.36 10.60 -13.57
CA THR A 139 -2.40 9.64 -13.04
C THR A 139 -0.97 9.96 -13.47
N LEU A 140 -0.78 10.22 -14.78
CA LEU A 140 0.54 10.66 -15.29
C LEU A 140 1.00 11.95 -14.63
N ALA A 141 0.09 12.93 -14.49
CA ALA A 141 0.41 14.20 -13.84
C ALA A 141 0.85 13.99 -12.39
N ALA A 142 0.16 13.14 -11.61
CA ALA A 142 0.55 12.78 -10.26
C ALA A 142 1.93 12.10 -10.20
N MET A 143 2.23 11.20 -11.14
CA MET A 143 3.55 10.55 -11.23
C MET A 143 4.66 11.54 -11.61
N ILE A 144 4.42 12.46 -12.54
CA ILE A 144 5.39 13.51 -12.92
C ILE A 144 5.60 14.49 -11.75
N LEU A 145 4.53 14.81 -10.99
CA LEU A 145 4.64 15.64 -9.79
C LEU A 145 5.53 14.97 -8.73
N GLU A 146 5.36 13.68 -8.51
CA GLU A 146 6.21 12.89 -7.60
C GLU A 146 7.68 12.96 -8.04
N ILE A 147 7.95 12.72 -9.32
CA ILE A 147 9.30 12.83 -9.89
C ILE A 147 9.85 14.25 -9.72
N SER A 148 9.04 15.27 -10.02
CA SER A 148 9.45 16.68 -9.93
C SER A 148 9.85 17.09 -8.51
N ASN A 149 9.16 16.57 -7.52
CA ASN A 149 9.40 16.95 -6.13
C ASN A 149 10.58 16.22 -5.48
N HIS A 150 10.98 15.05 -6.02
CA HIS A 150 11.91 14.16 -5.31
C HIS A 150 13.15 13.76 -6.13
N ARG A 151 13.23 14.11 -7.43
CA ARG A 151 14.34 13.72 -8.30
C ARG A 151 14.95 14.95 -9.00
N PRO A 152 16.28 15.16 -8.94
CA PRO A 152 16.97 16.22 -9.68
C PRO A 152 17.23 15.76 -11.13
N VAL A 153 16.19 15.75 -11.96
CA VAL A 153 16.20 15.24 -13.35
C VAL A 153 15.57 16.23 -14.31
N HIS A 154 15.82 16.07 -15.60
CA HIS A 154 15.13 16.81 -16.65
C HIS A 154 13.97 15.99 -17.19
N VAL A 155 12.76 16.51 -17.00
CA VAL A 155 11.51 15.91 -17.51
C VAL A 155 11.07 16.67 -18.75
N VAL A 156 10.83 15.98 -19.85
CA VAL A 156 10.23 16.57 -21.06
C VAL A 156 8.88 15.94 -21.31
N THR A 157 7.83 16.78 -21.41
CA THR A 157 6.49 16.31 -21.79
C THR A 157 6.16 16.73 -23.24
N ILE A 158 5.44 15.87 -23.94
CA ILE A 158 4.92 16.11 -25.29
C ILE A 158 3.43 15.81 -25.25
N GLU A 159 2.59 16.82 -25.43
CA GLU A 159 1.15 16.76 -25.15
C GLU A 159 0.31 17.36 -26.30
N ASP A 160 -0.96 16.94 -26.43
CA ASP A 160 -1.89 17.45 -27.45
C ASP A 160 -3.34 17.52 -26.88
N PRO A 161 -3.71 18.64 -26.26
CA PRO A 161 -2.88 19.72 -25.74
C PRO A 161 -2.37 19.46 -24.32
N ILE A 162 -1.64 20.42 -23.72
CA ILE A 162 -1.25 20.40 -22.30
C ILE A 162 -2.50 20.45 -21.42
N GLU A 163 -2.66 19.43 -20.54
CA GLU A 163 -3.79 19.32 -19.62
C GLU A 163 -3.48 19.79 -18.19
N PHE A 164 -2.21 19.70 -17.77
CA PHE A 164 -1.74 20.14 -16.45
C PHE A 164 -0.46 20.96 -16.61
N LEU A 165 -0.30 21.97 -15.76
CA LEU A 165 0.92 22.78 -15.75
C LEU A 165 1.80 22.37 -14.59
N PHE A 166 3.02 21.99 -14.89
CA PHE A 166 4.03 21.67 -13.90
C PHE A 166 4.86 22.91 -13.59
N ARG A 167 5.30 22.98 -12.33
CA ARG A 167 6.31 23.94 -11.89
C ARG A 167 7.63 23.20 -11.69
N ASP A 168 8.73 23.86 -12.03
CA ASP A 168 10.05 23.38 -11.66
C ASP A 168 10.14 23.27 -10.13
N SER A 169 10.66 22.14 -9.64
CA SER A 169 10.93 21.89 -8.23
C SER A 169 12.35 21.34 -8.11
N MET A 170 12.54 20.06 -7.71
CA MET A 170 13.85 19.43 -7.85
C MET A 170 14.15 19.10 -9.32
N ALA A 171 13.14 18.68 -10.08
CA ALA A 171 13.29 18.50 -11.52
C ALA A 171 13.08 19.79 -12.31
N ALA A 172 13.80 19.91 -13.43
CA ALA A 172 13.49 20.88 -14.49
C ALA A 172 12.45 20.25 -15.44
N ILE A 173 11.34 20.96 -15.74
CA ILE A 173 10.28 20.43 -16.59
C ILE A 173 10.11 21.27 -17.85
N THR A 174 10.26 20.63 -18.99
CA THR A 174 10.00 21.22 -20.31
C THR A 174 8.71 20.62 -20.90
N GLN A 175 7.64 21.42 -20.98
CA GLN A 175 6.37 21.00 -21.58
C GLN A 175 6.27 21.50 -23.03
N ARG A 176 5.93 20.60 -23.96
CA ARG A 176 5.81 20.90 -25.38
C ARG A 176 4.43 20.49 -25.89
N GLU A 177 3.73 21.42 -26.51
CA GLU A 177 2.41 21.21 -27.10
C GLU A 177 2.49 20.94 -28.63
N VAL A 178 1.88 19.83 -29.06
CA VAL A 178 1.78 19.52 -30.49
C VAL A 178 0.86 20.53 -31.15
N GLY A 179 1.28 21.02 -32.32
CA GLY A 179 0.58 22.11 -33.04
C GLY A 179 1.15 23.50 -32.75
N GLU A 180 1.65 23.75 -31.55
CA GLU A 180 2.30 25.02 -31.17
C GLU A 180 3.84 24.89 -31.12
N ASP A 181 4.37 23.96 -30.32
CA ASP A 181 5.80 23.79 -30.06
C ASP A 181 6.44 22.67 -30.88
N ALA A 182 5.62 21.81 -31.49
CA ALA A 182 6.04 20.72 -32.37
C ALA A 182 4.97 20.39 -33.39
N HIS A 183 5.39 19.77 -34.50
CA HIS A 183 4.43 19.43 -35.59
C HIS A 183 3.71 18.10 -35.34
N SER A 184 4.33 17.13 -34.64
CA SER A 184 3.78 15.83 -34.36
C SER A 184 4.46 15.21 -33.14
N PHE A 185 3.85 14.20 -32.53
CA PHE A 185 4.45 13.43 -31.44
C PHE A 185 5.77 12.79 -31.85
N ALA A 186 5.82 12.09 -33.00
CA ALA A 186 7.02 11.41 -33.48
C ALA A 186 8.19 12.38 -33.69
N GLN A 187 7.93 13.55 -34.30
CA GLN A 187 8.97 14.55 -34.54
C GLN A 187 9.41 15.23 -33.24
N ALA A 188 8.47 15.55 -32.34
CA ALA A 188 8.79 16.11 -31.05
C ALA A 188 9.68 15.16 -30.24
N LEU A 189 9.33 13.87 -30.21
CA LEU A 189 10.07 12.84 -29.46
C LEU A 189 11.51 12.66 -30.03
N LYS A 190 11.67 12.57 -31.32
CA LYS A 190 13.00 12.51 -31.95
C LYS A 190 13.89 13.72 -31.59
N ASN A 191 13.29 14.91 -31.48
CA ASN A 191 14.00 16.11 -31.11
C ASN A 191 14.31 16.15 -29.60
N THR A 192 13.41 15.61 -28.78
CA THR A 192 13.55 15.52 -27.31
C THR A 192 14.76 14.71 -26.91
N LEU A 193 15.09 13.62 -27.60
CA LEU A 193 16.29 12.80 -27.36
C LEU A 193 17.63 13.57 -27.47
N ARG A 194 17.60 14.82 -28.01
CA ARG A 194 18.77 15.69 -28.08
C ARG A 194 18.73 16.84 -27.08
N GLN A 195 17.77 16.82 -26.16
CA GLN A 195 17.55 17.86 -25.15
C GLN A 195 17.99 17.42 -23.75
N ASP A 196 18.78 16.34 -23.66
CA ASP A 196 19.28 15.77 -22.40
C ASP A 196 18.15 15.43 -21.40
N PRO A 197 17.11 14.70 -21.81
CA PRO A 197 16.03 14.31 -20.91
C PRO A 197 16.41 13.05 -20.14
N ASP A 198 16.05 12.98 -18.87
CA ASP A 198 16.07 11.74 -18.06
C ASP A 198 14.71 11.03 -18.14
N VAL A 199 13.64 11.82 -18.13
CA VAL A 199 12.26 11.35 -18.14
C VAL A 199 11.51 12.00 -19.30
N ILE A 200 10.79 11.18 -20.07
CA ILE A 200 9.98 11.64 -21.21
C ILE A 200 8.54 11.22 -20.97
N MET A 201 7.59 12.17 -21.00
CA MET A 201 6.17 11.87 -21.01
C MET A 201 5.60 12.16 -22.39
N ILE A 202 4.97 11.16 -23.01
CA ILE A 202 4.28 11.27 -24.30
C ILE A 202 2.78 11.17 -24.01
N GLY A 203 2.02 12.23 -24.28
CA GLY A 203 0.59 12.28 -23.98
C GLY A 203 -0.15 11.05 -24.49
N GLU A 204 0.10 10.64 -25.73
CA GLU A 204 -0.44 9.41 -26.29
C GLU A 204 0.41 8.87 -27.46
N MET A 205 0.36 7.55 -27.66
CA MET A 205 0.99 6.87 -28.80
C MET A 205 -0.10 6.29 -29.70
N ARG A 206 -0.29 6.92 -30.88
CA ARG A 206 -1.33 6.50 -31.84
C ARG A 206 -0.79 5.75 -33.06
N ASP A 207 0.48 5.93 -33.37
CA ASP A 207 1.11 5.41 -34.58
C ASP A 207 2.40 4.64 -34.27
N SER A 208 2.77 3.75 -35.18
CA SER A 208 3.94 2.88 -35.07
C SER A 208 5.27 3.65 -34.99
N GLU A 209 5.37 4.82 -35.60
CA GLU A 209 6.59 5.65 -35.59
C GLU A 209 6.82 6.22 -34.19
N THR A 210 5.78 6.73 -33.55
CA THR A 210 5.82 7.23 -32.16
C THR A 210 6.14 6.08 -31.17
N ILE A 211 5.48 4.92 -31.33
CA ILE A 211 5.72 3.74 -30.48
C ILE A 211 7.18 3.27 -30.62
N MET A 212 7.69 3.11 -31.85
CA MET A 212 9.06 2.68 -32.08
C MET A 212 10.08 3.66 -31.48
N THR A 213 9.85 4.96 -31.65
CA THR A 213 10.75 5.98 -31.07
C THR A 213 10.72 5.99 -29.57
N ALA A 214 9.55 5.77 -28.95
CA ALA A 214 9.39 5.65 -27.50
C ALA A 214 10.12 4.41 -26.94
N MET A 215 9.98 3.24 -27.59
CA MET A 215 10.73 2.04 -27.24
C MET A 215 12.24 2.25 -27.35
N THR A 216 12.70 2.90 -28.42
CA THR A 216 14.12 3.24 -28.60
C THR A 216 14.63 4.18 -27.50
N ALA A 217 13.84 5.18 -27.11
CA ALA A 217 14.18 6.07 -26.01
C ALA A 217 14.33 5.28 -24.69
N ALA A 218 13.38 4.38 -24.40
CA ALA A 218 13.42 3.52 -23.21
C ALA A 218 14.62 2.55 -23.21
N GLU A 219 15.02 2.06 -24.38
CA GLU A 219 16.17 1.17 -24.54
C GLU A 219 17.51 1.92 -24.35
N THR A 220 17.54 3.20 -24.75
CA THR A 220 18.73 4.04 -24.69
C THR A 220 18.93 4.81 -23.40
N GLY A 221 18.22 4.45 -22.32
CA GLY A 221 18.50 4.94 -20.97
C GLY A 221 17.50 5.93 -20.40
N HIS A 222 16.37 6.18 -21.09
CA HIS A 222 15.36 7.14 -20.62
C HIS A 222 14.19 6.41 -19.95
N LEU A 223 13.58 7.06 -18.95
CA LEU A 223 12.30 6.63 -18.39
C LEU A 223 11.16 7.25 -19.19
N VAL A 224 10.39 6.42 -19.87
CA VAL A 224 9.34 6.87 -20.79
C VAL A 224 7.96 6.54 -20.23
N PHE A 225 7.13 7.55 -20.07
CA PHE A 225 5.71 7.42 -19.73
C PHE A 225 4.85 7.73 -20.94
N SER A 226 3.79 6.95 -21.16
CA SER A 226 2.83 7.27 -22.23
C SER A 226 1.45 6.70 -21.94
N THR A 227 0.47 7.07 -22.80
CA THR A 227 -0.89 6.51 -22.74
C THR A 227 -1.28 5.75 -23.99
N LEU A 228 -2.21 4.79 -23.78
CA LEU A 228 -2.94 4.09 -24.83
C LEU A 228 -4.43 3.99 -24.45
N HIS A 229 -5.29 3.79 -25.44
CA HIS A 229 -6.75 3.65 -25.24
C HIS A 229 -7.16 2.17 -25.25
N THR A 230 -6.57 1.38 -24.37
CA THR A 230 -6.88 -0.04 -24.14
C THR A 230 -7.41 -0.25 -22.73
N ASN A 231 -8.14 -1.34 -22.48
CA ASN A 231 -8.83 -1.55 -21.22
C ASN A 231 -8.11 -2.48 -20.24
N SER A 232 -7.05 -3.18 -20.70
CA SER A 232 -6.24 -4.09 -19.87
C SER A 232 -4.78 -4.10 -20.33
N ALA A 233 -3.91 -4.67 -19.49
CA ALA A 233 -2.50 -4.81 -19.78
C ALA A 233 -2.25 -5.77 -20.95
N SER A 234 -2.94 -6.89 -21.01
CA SER A 234 -2.88 -7.85 -22.12
C SER A 234 -3.26 -7.22 -23.44
N GLN A 235 -4.41 -6.51 -23.49
CA GLN A 235 -4.84 -5.76 -24.68
C GLN A 235 -3.84 -4.66 -25.08
N THR A 236 -3.14 -4.05 -24.14
CA THR A 236 -2.15 -3.02 -24.41
C THR A 236 -0.95 -3.59 -25.16
N ILE A 237 -0.46 -4.74 -24.73
CA ILE A 237 0.65 -5.45 -25.36
C ILE A 237 0.29 -5.85 -26.80
N ASP A 238 -0.88 -6.46 -26.98
CA ASP A 238 -1.38 -6.82 -28.32
C ASP A 238 -1.50 -5.59 -29.21
N ARG A 239 -2.10 -4.50 -28.71
CA ARG A 239 -2.28 -3.26 -29.46
C ARG A 239 -0.96 -2.64 -29.95
N ILE A 240 0.09 -2.72 -29.11
CA ILE A 240 1.43 -2.26 -29.51
C ILE A 240 1.97 -3.13 -30.65
N ILE A 241 1.91 -4.45 -30.50
CA ILE A 241 2.40 -5.40 -31.51
C ILE A 241 1.64 -5.23 -32.84
N ASP A 242 0.32 -5.17 -32.79
CA ASP A 242 -0.57 -5.03 -33.94
C ASP A 242 -0.44 -3.67 -34.69
N SER A 243 0.20 -2.68 -34.05
CA SER A 243 0.51 -1.40 -34.71
C SER A 243 1.60 -1.52 -35.76
N PHE A 244 2.26 -2.67 -35.85
CA PHE A 244 3.34 -2.94 -36.80
C PHE A 244 2.96 -4.03 -37.82
N PRO A 245 3.60 -4.05 -39.02
CA PRO A 245 3.44 -5.14 -39.97
C PRO A 245 3.82 -6.49 -39.38
N GLU A 246 3.11 -7.58 -39.74
CA GLU A 246 3.33 -8.95 -39.19
C GLU A 246 4.80 -9.39 -39.25
N GLY A 247 5.53 -9.05 -40.32
CA GLY A 247 6.96 -9.38 -40.45
C GLY A 247 7.86 -8.75 -39.39
N GLN A 248 7.39 -7.74 -38.64
CA GLN A 248 8.12 -7.07 -37.56
C GLN A 248 7.69 -7.52 -36.18
N HIS A 249 6.59 -8.25 -36.03
CA HIS A 249 6.02 -8.60 -34.71
C HIS A 249 7.04 -9.27 -33.80
N ARG A 250 7.88 -10.18 -34.33
CA ARG A 250 8.92 -10.85 -33.52
C ARG A 250 9.93 -9.85 -32.96
N GLN A 251 10.38 -8.90 -33.78
CA GLN A 251 11.34 -7.87 -33.33
C GLN A 251 10.71 -6.96 -32.28
N ILE A 252 9.46 -6.54 -32.49
CA ILE A 252 8.72 -5.69 -31.56
C ILE A 252 8.53 -6.40 -30.22
N ARG A 253 8.18 -7.70 -30.20
CA ARG A 253 8.07 -8.49 -28.98
C ARG A 253 9.40 -8.53 -28.21
N ILE A 254 10.52 -8.73 -28.90
CA ILE A 254 11.85 -8.72 -28.26
C ILE A 254 12.12 -7.37 -27.62
N GLN A 255 11.96 -6.27 -28.33
CA GLN A 255 12.20 -4.92 -27.79
C GLN A 255 11.23 -4.61 -26.64
N LEU A 256 9.93 -4.84 -26.83
CA LEU A 256 8.90 -4.57 -25.83
C LEU A 256 9.17 -5.34 -24.54
N SER A 257 9.53 -6.63 -24.63
CA SER A 257 9.84 -7.46 -23.44
C SER A 257 11.02 -6.93 -22.62
N GLN A 258 11.95 -6.20 -23.23
CA GLN A 258 13.11 -5.63 -22.56
C GLN A 258 12.83 -4.27 -21.93
N VAL A 259 12.04 -3.43 -22.62
CA VAL A 259 11.83 -2.03 -22.21
C VAL A 259 10.58 -1.84 -21.36
N LEU A 260 9.56 -2.69 -21.48
CA LEU A 260 8.32 -2.55 -20.71
C LEU A 260 8.57 -2.82 -19.21
N LYS A 261 8.25 -1.84 -18.37
CA LYS A 261 8.40 -1.90 -16.92
C LYS A 261 7.08 -2.00 -16.18
N GLY A 262 6.03 -1.46 -16.76
CA GLY A 262 4.70 -1.56 -16.19
C GLY A 262 3.59 -1.07 -17.10
N ILE A 263 2.39 -1.57 -16.83
CA ILE A 263 1.14 -1.07 -17.44
C ILE A 263 0.17 -0.83 -16.28
N ILE A 264 -0.46 0.35 -16.29
CA ILE A 264 -1.45 0.79 -15.30
C ILE A 264 -2.75 1.01 -16.06
N SER A 265 -3.72 0.11 -15.91
CA SER A 265 -5.02 0.22 -16.59
C SER A 265 -6.06 0.80 -15.62
N LEU A 266 -6.75 1.86 -16.04
CA LEU A 266 -7.61 2.65 -15.17
C LEU A 266 -9.08 2.58 -15.59
N LYS A 267 -9.97 2.50 -14.59
CA LYS A 267 -11.42 2.66 -14.75
C LYS A 267 -11.97 3.50 -13.61
N LEU A 268 -12.66 4.61 -13.92
CA LEU A 268 -13.32 5.43 -12.90
C LEU A 268 -14.69 4.85 -12.54
N ILE A 269 -14.93 4.72 -11.25
CA ILE A 269 -16.12 4.10 -10.66
C ILE A 269 -16.80 5.11 -9.75
N PRO A 270 -18.14 5.25 -9.80
CA PRO A 270 -18.88 6.10 -8.85
C PRO A 270 -18.70 5.61 -7.41
N ARG A 271 -18.35 6.52 -6.51
CA ARG A 271 -18.22 6.26 -5.07
C ARG A 271 -19.60 6.06 -4.42
N SER A 272 -19.64 5.30 -3.34
CA SER A 272 -20.85 5.10 -2.51
C SER A 272 -20.73 5.74 -1.12
N ASP A 273 -19.51 5.99 -0.67
CA ASP A 273 -19.18 6.59 0.63
C ASP A 273 -19.19 8.13 0.60
N THR A 274 -18.82 8.71 -0.54
CA THR A 274 -18.76 10.16 -0.77
C THR A 274 -19.25 10.49 -2.18
N THR A 275 -19.29 11.77 -2.51
CA THR A 275 -19.57 12.22 -3.89
C THR A 275 -18.31 12.12 -4.74
N GLY A 276 -18.46 11.77 -6.03
CA GLY A 276 -17.38 11.74 -7.01
C GLY A 276 -17.06 10.35 -7.53
N LEU A 277 -15.84 10.19 -8.03
CA LEU A 277 -15.35 8.98 -8.68
C LEU A 277 -14.11 8.49 -7.93
N ILE A 278 -13.86 7.18 -7.99
CA ILE A 278 -12.64 6.54 -7.52
C ILE A 278 -12.07 5.67 -8.65
N ALA A 279 -10.75 5.54 -8.72
CA ALA A 279 -10.10 4.71 -9.72
C ALA A 279 -10.03 3.24 -9.26
N ALA A 280 -10.57 2.33 -10.06
CA ALA A 280 -10.15 0.94 -10.04
C ALA A 280 -8.94 0.80 -10.96
N VAL A 281 -7.91 0.10 -10.51
CA VAL A 281 -6.58 0.10 -11.13
C VAL A 281 -6.07 -1.32 -11.29
N GLU A 282 -5.83 -1.73 -12.54
CA GLU A 282 -5.04 -2.91 -12.84
C GLU A 282 -3.57 -2.52 -12.97
N VAL A 283 -2.67 -3.32 -12.40
CA VAL A 283 -1.23 -3.07 -12.43
C VAL A 283 -0.49 -4.32 -12.89
N LEU A 284 0.20 -4.20 -14.01
CA LEU A 284 1.22 -5.14 -14.47
C LEU A 284 2.60 -4.56 -14.19
N ARG A 285 3.52 -5.39 -13.69
CA ARG A 285 4.96 -5.10 -13.60
C ARG A 285 5.77 -6.10 -14.39
N ASP A 286 6.93 -5.68 -14.86
CA ASP A 286 7.85 -6.61 -15.52
C ASP A 286 8.39 -7.64 -14.51
N ASN A 287 8.35 -8.89 -14.93
CA ASN A 287 9.03 -10.01 -14.31
C ASN A 287 9.48 -11.02 -15.38
N PRO A 288 10.32 -12.01 -15.07
CA PRO A 288 10.77 -12.99 -16.07
C PRO A 288 9.64 -13.76 -16.78
N LYS A 289 8.52 -14.01 -16.10
CA LYS A 289 7.36 -14.68 -16.70
C LYS A 289 6.63 -13.78 -17.68
N ILE A 290 6.38 -12.52 -17.32
CA ILE A 290 5.77 -11.51 -18.22
C ILE A 290 6.65 -11.28 -19.45
N GLN A 291 7.96 -11.13 -19.28
CA GLN A 291 8.91 -11.00 -20.38
C GLN A 291 8.82 -12.20 -21.34
N LYS A 292 8.76 -13.41 -20.79
CA LYS A 292 8.61 -14.64 -21.55
C LYS A 292 7.27 -14.68 -22.31
N CYS A 293 6.17 -14.33 -21.67
CA CYS A 293 4.85 -14.30 -22.28
C CYS A 293 4.81 -13.33 -23.48
N ILE A 294 5.43 -12.14 -23.35
CA ILE A 294 5.54 -11.18 -24.47
C ILE A 294 6.36 -11.76 -25.63
N LEU A 295 7.52 -12.37 -25.35
CA LEU A 295 8.41 -12.98 -26.35
C LEU A 295 7.73 -14.11 -27.12
N GLU A 296 7.04 -15.02 -26.42
CA GLU A 296 6.39 -16.20 -26.99
C GLU A 296 5.01 -15.87 -27.59
N GLY A 297 4.43 -14.71 -27.22
CA GLY A 297 3.09 -14.31 -27.65
C GLY A 297 1.98 -14.99 -26.88
N SER A 298 2.26 -15.55 -25.69
CA SER A 298 1.29 -16.17 -24.80
C SER A 298 0.58 -15.11 -23.94
N ILE A 299 -0.09 -14.16 -24.61
CA ILE A 299 -0.69 -12.98 -23.96
C ILE A 299 -1.77 -13.38 -22.94
N GLN A 300 -2.49 -14.47 -23.15
CA GLN A 300 -3.52 -14.95 -22.22
C GLN A 300 -2.95 -15.37 -20.86
N GLU A 301 -1.68 -15.80 -20.78
CA GLU A 301 -1.02 -16.14 -19.52
C GLU A 301 -0.64 -14.91 -18.69
N ILE A 302 -0.68 -13.71 -19.27
CA ILE A 302 -0.34 -12.46 -18.60
C ILE A 302 -1.37 -12.12 -17.52
N ASP A 303 -2.66 -12.28 -17.82
CA ASP A 303 -3.73 -11.99 -16.87
C ASP A 303 -3.65 -12.91 -15.65
N GLU A 304 -3.35 -14.22 -15.85
CA GLU A 304 -3.10 -15.16 -14.76
C GLU A 304 -1.87 -14.78 -13.92
N GLU A 305 -0.81 -14.31 -14.57
CA GLU A 305 0.41 -13.90 -13.86
C GLU A 305 0.19 -12.65 -13.02
N ILE A 306 -0.60 -11.68 -13.51
CA ILE A 306 -0.99 -10.49 -12.74
C ILE A 306 -1.70 -10.91 -11.45
N GLU A 307 -2.67 -11.83 -11.53
CA GLU A 307 -3.45 -12.28 -10.39
C GLU A 307 -2.64 -13.04 -9.33
N LYS A 308 -1.64 -13.81 -9.77
CA LYS A 308 -0.77 -14.62 -8.89
C LYS A 308 0.36 -13.82 -8.24
N SER A 309 0.76 -12.69 -8.83
CA SER A 309 1.95 -11.94 -8.45
C SER A 309 1.67 -10.73 -7.54
N VAL A 310 0.64 -10.83 -6.69
CA VAL A 310 0.19 -9.74 -5.80
C VAL A 310 1.21 -9.48 -4.68
N SER A 311 1.62 -10.50 -3.93
CA SER A 311 2.45 -10.33 -2.72
C SER A 311 3.83 -9.74 -3.03
N TYR A 312 4.55 -10.29 -4.00
CA TYR A 312 5.94 -9.94 -4.27
C TYR A 312 6.08 -8.77 -5.25
N PHE A 313 5.38 -8.85 -6.40
CA PHE A 313 5.49 -7.85 -7.45
C PHE A 313 4.49 -6.69 -7.30
N LYS A 314 3.55 -6.80 -6.35
CA LYS A 314 2.48 -5.81 -6.14
C LYS A 314 1.65 -5.57 -7.40
N MET A 315 1.49 -6.63 -8.22
CA MET A 315 0.56 -6.63 -9.33
C MET A 315 -0.86 -6.84 -8.83
N GLN A 316 -1.83 -6.36 -9.56
CA GLN A 316 -3.24 -6.63 -9.29
C GLN A 316 -4.06 -6.58 -10.57
N SER A 317 -5.07 -7.47 -10.68
CA SER A 317 -6.06 -7.42 -11.75
C SER A 317 -7.14 -6.36 -11.47
N MET A 318 -7.91 -6.00 -12.50
CA MET A 318 -9.04 -5.08 -12.34
C MET A 318 -10.05 -5.62 -11.31
N ASN A 319 -10.33 -6.94 -11.31
CA ASN A 319 -11.23 -7.57 -10.35
C ASN A 319 -10.70 -7.47 -8.92
N GLN A 320 -9.41 -7.72 -8.69
CA GLN A 320 -8.78 -7.57 -7.38
C GLN A 320 -8.88 -6.13 -6.85
N SER A 321 -8.67 -5.13 -7.72
CA SER A 321 -8.88 -3.73 -7.34
C SER A 321 -10.34 -3.43 -6.99
N LEU A 322 -11.30 -3.97 -7.74
CA LEU A 322 -12.73 -3.82 -7.45
C LEU A 322 -13.10 -4.48 -6.10
N ILE A 323 -12.53 -5.65 -5.80
CA ILE A 323 -12.71 -6.31 -4.50
C ILE A 323 -12.20 -5.42 -3.37
N SER A 324 -10.99 -4.85 -3.50
CA SER A 324 -10.44 -3.92 -2.53
C SER A 324 -11.36 -2.73 -2.27
N LEU A 325 -11.89 -2.11 -3.33
CA LEU A 325 -12.81 -0.98 -3.22
C LEU A 325 -14.14 -1.34 -2.55
N VAL A 326 -14.66 -2.56 -2.75
CA VAL A 326 -15.88 -3.04 -2.08
C VAL A 326 -15.61 -3.32 -0.60
N LEU A 327 -14.51 -4.01 -0.28
CA LEU A 327 -14.15 -4.35 1.10
C LEU A 327 -13.85 -3.10 1.95
N ASN A 328 -13.27 -2.07 1.33
CA ASN A 328 -13.04 -0.76 1.95
C ASN A 328 -14.30 0.15 1.98
N GLY A 329 -15.45 -0.33 1.52
CA GLY A 329 -16.71 0.42 1.53
C GLY A 329 -16.80 1.58 0.53
N ALA A 330 -15.77 1.79 -0.31
CA ALA A 330 -15.72 2.89 -1.27
C ALA A 330 -16.76 2.77 -2.38
N ILE A 331 -17.08 1.55 -2.81
CA ILE A 331 -18.09 1.25 -3.82
C ILE A 331 -19.03 0.13 -3.38
N ARG A 332 -20.23 0.07 -3.97
CA ARG A 332 -21.15 -1.03 -3.74
C ARG A 332 -20.81 -2.23 -4.60
N LYS A 333 -21.18 -3.44 -4.12
CA LYS A 333 -21.02 -4.70 -4.86
C LYS A 333 -21.65 -4.64 -6.26
N GLU A 334 -22.85 -4.12 -6.39
CA GLU A 334 -23.57 -4.01 -7.67
C GLU A 334 -22.81 -3.12 -8.66
N THR A 335 -22.19 -2.04 -8.16
CA THR A 335 -21.35 -1.14 -8.95
C THR A 335 -20.06 -1.85 -9.42
N ALA A 336 -19.41 -2.64 -8.54
CA ALA A 336 -18.26 -3.45 -8.89
C ALA A 336 -18.58 -4.48 -9.96
N LEU A 337 -19.69 -5.23 -9.81
CA LEU A 337 -20.13 -6.23 -10.79
C LEU A 337 -20.43 -5.60 -12.16
N ALA A 338 -21.06 -4.42 -12.19
CA ALA A 338 -21.31 -3.69 -13.43
C ALA A 338 -20.02 -3.17 -14.10
N ALA A 339 -18.96 -2.94 -13.31
CA ALA A 339 -17.69 -2.47 -13.81
C ALA A 339 -16.73 -3.60 -14.25
N SER A 340 -16.92 -4.82 -13.76
CA SER A 340 -16.09 -5.97 -14.08
C SER A 340 -16.27 -6.44 -15.53
N THR A 341 -15.21 -6.96 -16.11
CA THR A 341 -15.24 -7.69 -17.40
C THR A 341 -15.74 -9.13 -17.23
N ASN A 342 -15.60 -9.71 -16.04
CA ASN A 342 -16.11 -11.03 -15.67
C ASN A 342 -16.89 -10.96 -14.34
N PRO A 343 -18.17 -10.51 -14.36
CA PRO A 343 -18.97 -10.34 -13.15
C PRO A 343 -19.17 -11.63 -12.33
N SER A 344 -19.24 -12.79 -13.00
CA SER A 344 -19.46 -14.08 -12.33
C SER A 344 -18.26 -14.49 -11.48
N GLU A 345 -17.06 -14.31 -12.00
CA GLU A 345 -15.82 -14.56 -11.29
C GLU A 345 -15.64 -13.60 -10.12
N LEU A 346 -15.87 -12.30 -10.36
CA LEU A 346 -15.84 -11.28 -9.31
C LEU A 346 -16.82 -11.59 -8.17
N ASP A 347 -18.07 -12.01 -8.47
CA ASP A 347 -19.05 -12.38 -7.45
C ASP A 347 -18.59 -13.56 -6.61
N MET A 348 -17.99 -14.58 -7.25
CA MET A 348 -17.46 -15.76 -6.56
C MET A 348 -16.30 -15.38 -5.63
N GLU A 349 -15.39 -14.55 -6.08
CA GLU A 349 -14.26 -14.06 -5.26
C GLU A 349 -14.73 -13.19 -4.10
N LEU A 350 -15.60 -12.21 -4.36
CA LEU A 350 -16.19 -11.37 -3.32
C LEU A 350 -16.88 -12.18 -2.24
N ARG A 351 -17.63 -13.24 -2.60
CA ARG A 351 -18.28 -14.12 -1.61
C ARG A 351 -17.25 -14.85 -0.74
N LYS A 352 -16.12 -15.29 -1.30
CA LYS A 352 -15.04 -15.92 -0.51
C LYS A 352 -14.47 -14.93 0.51
N PHE A 353 -14.16 -13.70 0.09
CA PHE A 353 -13.63 -12.68 0.99
C PHE A 353 -14.65 -12.26 2.06
N LEU A 354 -15.90 -11.98 1.67
CA LEU A 354 -16.96 -11.60 2.62
C LEU A 354 -17.25 -12.71 3.63
N TYR A 355 -17.27 -13.97 3.20
CA TYR A 355 -17.42 -15.12 4.10
C TYR A 355 -16.27 -15.20 5.13
N GLN A 356 -15.03 -14.95 4.70
CA GLN A 356 -13.87 -14.91 5.60
C GLN A 356 -13.96 -13.74 6.60
N VAL A 357 -14.47 -12.60 6.17
CA VAL A 357 -14.69 -11.43 7.04
C VAL A 357 -15.80 -11.70 8.06
N GLU A 358 -16.93 -12.26 7.63
CA GLU A 358 -18.10 -12.55 8.50
C GLU A 358 -17.79 -13.62 9.55
N HIS A 359 -17.04 -14.68 9.19
CA HIS A 359 -16.69 -15.78 10.10
C HIS A 359 -15.39 -15.56 10.86
N GLY A 360 -14.60 -14.57 10.48
CA GLY A 360 -13.45 -14.08 11.24
C GLY A 360 -13.78 -13.02 12.29
N ALA A 361 -15.05 -12.58 12.36
CA ALA A 361 -15.48 -11.48 13.26
C ALA A 361 -15.34 -11.77 14.78
N ASP A 362 -15.14 -13.03 15.16
CA ASP A 362 -14.82 -13.40 16.54
C ASP A 362 -13.33 -13.25 16.90
N ASP A 363 -12.48 -12.92 15.93
CA ASP A 363 -11.04 -12.82 16.11
C ASP A 363 -10.61 -11.35 16.37
N ALA A 364 -9.81 -11.13 17.42
CA ALA A 364 -9.36 -9.82 17.86
C ALA A 364 -8.58 -9.07 16.76
N ALA A 365 -7.78 -9.78 15.96
CA ALA A 365 -7.02 -9.21 14.82
C ALA A 365 -7.94 -8.71 13.69
N MET A 366 -9.09 -9.39 13.48
CA MET A 366 -10.06 -8.95 12.46
C MET A 366 -10.90 -7.77 12.97
N ARG A 367 -11.16 -7.67 14.28
CA ARG A 367 -11.78 -6.46 14.89
C ARG A 367 -10.85 -5.26 14.81
N GLU A 368 -9.57 -5.45 14.99
CA GLU A 368 -8.56 -4.40 14.84
C GLU A 368 -8.46 -3.94 13.38
N PHE A 369 -8.53 -4.84 12.41
CA PHE A 369 -8.62 -4.54 10.99
C PHE A 369 -9.93 -3.78 10.63
N MET A 370 -11.07 -4.23 11.15
CA MET A 370 -12.36 -3.54 10.96
C MET A 370 -12.38 -2.19 11.70
N GLY A 371 -11.69 -2.08 12.85
CA GLY A 371 -11.53 -0.84 13.62
C GLY A 371 -10.61 0.17 12.92
N MET A 372 -9.60 -0.26 12.16
CA MET A 372 -8.78 0.62 11.32
C MET A 372 -9.59 1.26 10.17
N VAL A 373 -10.67 0.62 9.75
CA VAL A 373 -11.60 1.19 8.76
C VAL A 373 -12.54 2.22 9.39
N ASP A 374 -12.87 2.09 10.68
CA ASP A 374 -13.81 2.98 11.39
C ASP A 374 -13.16 4.16 12.14
N GLU A 375 -11.90 4.07 12.55
CA GLU A 375 -11.19 5.17 13.17
C GLU A 375 -10.49 6.05 12.13
N LYS A 376 -11.15 7.14 11.73
CA LYS A 376 -10.48 8.32 11.19
C LYS A 376 -9.53 8.86 12.27
N LYS A 377 -8.28 8.41 12.28
CA LYS A 377 -7.22 9.05 13.05
C LYS A 377 -6.95 10.42 12.44
N GLU A 378 -7.33 11.46 13.17
CA GLU A 378 -6.80 12.80 13.00
C GLU A 378 -5.29 12.79 13.34
N GLY A 379 -4.47 12.64 12.33
CA GLY A 379 -3.01 12.71 12.45
C GLY A 379 -2.39 12.22 11.14
N ALA A 380 -1.56 13.05 10.52
CA ALA A 380 -0.96 12.90 9.21
C ALA A 380 -0.19 11.57 9.02
N GLU A 381 -0.90 10.47 8.84
CA GLU A 381 -0.41 9.27 8.17
C GLU A 381 -0.95 9.30 6.74
N MET A 382 -0.10 9.01 5.74
CA MET A 382 -0.47 8.98 4.33
C MET A 382 -1.74 8.14 4.15
N ALA A 383 -2.76 8.71 3.50
CA ALA A 383 -4.01 8.02 3.27
C ALA A 383 -3.74 6.71 2.53
N GLU A 384 -4.22 5.60 3.08
CA GLU A 384 -4.03 4.30 2.44
C GLU A 384 -4.81 4.21 1.12
N PRO A 385 -4.20 3.71 0.04
CA PRO A 385 -4.86 3.59 -1.25
C PRO A 385 -5.96 2.53 -1.20
N LEU A 386 -7.22 2.96 -1.27
CA LEU A 386 -8.40 2.08 -1.18
C LEU A 386 -8.47 1.04 -2.30
N SER A 387 -7.80 1.27 -3.42
CA SER A 387 -7.76 0.39 -4.59
C SER A 387 -6.61 -0.64 -4.56
N ASP A 388 -5.75 -0.63 -3.53
CA ASP A 388 -4.58 -1.51 -3.43
C ASP A 388 -4.94 -2.86 -2.81
N PHE A 389 -5.02 -3.89 -3.64
CA PHE A 389 -5.34 -5.25 -3.21
C PHE A 389 -4.17 -5.95 -2.50
N SER A 390 -2.94 -5.51 -2.70
CA SER A 390 -1.77 -6.16 -2.10
C SER A 390 -1.80 -6.15 -0.58
N LYS A 391 -2.39 -5.12 0.03
CA LYS A 391 -2.56 -5.04 1.48
C LYS A 391 -3.52 -6.08 2.04
N ILE A 392 -4.58 -6.40 1.31
CA ILE A 392 -5.52 -7.45 1.71
C ILE A 392 -4.79 -8.80 1.77
N VAL A 393 -3.95 -9.08 0.78
CA VAL A 393 -3.15 -10.31 0.74
C VAL A 393 -2.12 -10.35 1.86
N GLU A 394 -1.41 -9.25 2.13
CA GLU A 394 -0.47 -9.15 3.26
C GLU A 394 -1.14 -9.43 4.60
N LEU A 395 -2.32 -8.88 4.83
CA LEU A 395 -3.09 -9.13 6.06
C LEU A 395 -3.53 -10.59 6.19
N GLN A 396 -3.92 -11.24 5.08
CA GLN A 396 -4.25 -12.66 5.08
C GLN A 396 -3.02 -13.54 5.39
N GLU A 397 -1.85 -13.20 4.87
CA GLU A 397 -0.60 -13.88 5.17
C GLU A 397 -0.20 -13.71 6.65
N ILE A 398 -0.30 -12.49 7.18
CA ILE A 398 -0.05 -12.19 8.60
C ILE A 398 -1.02 -12.98 9.48
N LYS A 399 -2.31 -12.99 9.14
CA LYS A 399 -3.31 -13.77 9.87
C LYS A 399 -2.96 -15.27 9.88
N LYS A 400 -2.63 -15.83 8.73
CA LYS A 400 -2.24 -17.24 8.63
C LYS A 400 -1.02 -17.56 9.52
N LEU A 401 0.00 -16.70 9.51
CA LEU A 401 1.18 -16.86 10.37
C LEU A 401 0.84 -16.75 11.85
N TYR A 402 -0.09 -15.85 12.20
CA TYR A 402 -0.58 -15.71 13.57
C TYR A 402 -1.33 -16.96 14.03
N ASP A 403 -2.25 -17.49 13.22
CA ASP A 403 -2.99 -18.70 13.52
C ASP A 403 -2.05 -19.92 13.69
N GLU A 404 -1.05 -20.07 12.82
CA GLU A 404 -0.03 -21.11 12.94
C GLU A 404 0.86 -20.94 14.18
N ALA A 405 1.15 -19.72 14.60
CA ALA A 405 1.90 -19.44 15.82
C ALA A 405 1.07 -19.71 17.07
N LYS A 406 -0.22 -19.36 17.04
CA LYS A 406 -1.19 -19.65 18.10
C LYS A 406 -1.36 -21.16 18.30
N ASP A 407 -1.58 -21.90 17.23
CA ASP A 407 -1.71 -23.37 17.27
C ASP A 407 -0.43 -24.06 17.80
N ARG A 408 0.75 -23.50 17.56
CA ARG A 408 2.01 -23.97 18.15
C ARG A 408 2.06 -23.68 19.64
N HIS A 409 1.71 -22.47 20.02
CA HIS A 409 1.68 -22.04 21.41
C HIS A 409 0.69 -22.86 22.25
N ASP A 410 -0.50 -23.14 21.73
CA ASP A 410 -1.52 -23.94 22.41
C ASP A 410 -1.06 -25.41 22.59
N ARG A 411 -0.34 -25.97 21.59
CA ARG A 411 0.29 -27.29 21.73
C ARG A 411 1.38 -27.31 22.78
N ASP A 412 2.27 -26.29 22.80
CA ASP A 412 3.32 -26.16 23.81
C ASP A 412 2.75 -25.98 25.22
N LEU A 413 1.62 -25.27 25.35
CA LEU A 413 0.91 -25.14 26.65
C LEU A 413 0.33 -26.49 27.10
N ALA A 414 -0.33 -27.22 26.20
CA ALA A 414 -0.90 -28.52 26.53
C ALA A 414 0.19 -29.53 26.98
N GLU A 415 1.35 -29.55 26.30
CA GLU A 415 2.49 -30.41 26.67
C GLU A 415 3.07 -30.01 28.05
N LYS A 416 3.13 -28.73 28.36
CA LYS A 416 3.57 -28.23 29.67
C LYS A 416 2.58 -28.56 30.77
N ASP A 417 1.28 -28.43 30.50
CA ASP A 417 0.24 -28.79 31.45
C ASP A 417 0.27 -30.29 31.79
N GLU A 418 0.47 -31.16 30.79
CA GLU A 418 0.66 -32.59 31.02
C GLU A 418 1.92 -32.87 31.86
N THR A 419 3.01 -32.17 31.56
CA THR A 419 4.25 -32.28 32.36
C THR A 419 4.06 -31.80 33.82
N ILE A 420 3.33 -30.72 34.02
CA ILE A 420 2.99 -30.22 35.36
C ILE A 420 2.16 -31.26 36.14
N GLN A 421 1.13 -31.85 35.53
CA GLN A 421 0.33 -32.87 36.14
C GLN A 421 1.17 -34.09 36.55
N GLN A 422 2.09 -34.57 35.74
CA GLN A 422 3.01 -35.64 36.07
C GLN A 422 3.92 -35.29 37.22
N LEU A 423 4.47 -34.09 37.26
CA LEU A 423 5.33 -33.62 38.36
C LEU A 423 4.55 -33.46 39.67
N GLU A 424 3.29 -33.03 39.60
CA GLU A 424 2.43 -32.97 40.81
C GLU A 424 2.13 -34.35 41.38
N GLU A 425 1.91 -35.35 40.53
CA GLU A 425 1.68 -36.72 40.93
C GLU A 425 2.93 -37.38 41.55
N ASP A 426 4.10 -37.13 40.92
CA ASP A 426 5.39 -37.56 41.49
C ASP A 426 5.70 -36.88 42.82
N LEU A 427 5.39 -35.61 42.93
CA LEU A 427 5.57 -34.85 44.16
C LEU A 427 4.69 -35.39 45.32
N LYS A 428 3.47 -35.78 45.00
CA LYS A 428 2.53 -36.42 45.96
C LYS A 428 3.07 -37.75 46.42
N GLN A 429 3.55 -38.63 45.52
CA GLN A 429 4.16 -39.90 45.87
C GLN A 429 5.40 -39.73 46.78
N ARG A 430 6.29 -38.78 46.43
CA ARG A 430 7.47 -38.46 47.22
C ARG A 430 7.12 -37.94 48.63
N ASN A 431 6.07 -37.13 48.73
CA ASN A 431 5.60 -36.66 50.06
C ASN A 431 5.04 -37.79 50.91
N GLU A 432 4.34 -38.77 50.32
CA GLU A 432 3.88 -39.98 51.02
C GLU A 432 5.06 -40.84 51.49
N GLU A 433 6.10 -41.05 50.64
CA GLU A 433 7.32 -41.74 51.03
C GLU A 433 8.04 -41.03 52.19
N VAL A 434 8.18 -39.71 52.12
CA VAL A 434 8.77 -38.90 53.21
C VAL A 434 7.99 -39.00 54.49
N SER A 435 6.65 -39.05 54.43
CA SER A 435 5.79 -39.21 55.56
C SER A 435 5.99 -40.62 56.25
N ASN A 436 6.07 -41.66 55.43
CA ASN A 436 6.30 -43.04 55.86
C ASN A 436 7.70 -43.16 56.51
N LEU A 437 8.75 -42.62 55.84
CA LEU A 437 10.09 -42.61 56.39
C LEU A 437 10.19 -41.84 57.73
N ARG A 438 9.45 -40.75 57.91
CA ARG A 438 9.38 -40.00 59.16
C ARG A 438 8.73 -40.84 60.32
N ASN A 439 7.66 -41.60 59.97
CA ASN A 439 7.02 -42.50 60.90
C ASN A 439 7.97 -43.63 61.31
N ASP A 440 8.67 -44.26 60.38
CA ASP A 440 9.66 -45.29 60.62
C ASP A 440 10.81 -44.78 61.47
N LEU A 441 11.30 -43.58 61.18
CA LEU A 441 12.33 -42.93 62.01
C LEU A 441 11.83 -42.64 63.44
N HIS A 442 10.56 -42.24 63.56
CA HIS A 442 9.97 -42.02 64.89
C HIS A 442 9.89 -43.32 65.68
N LEU A 443 9.43 -44.42 65.10
CA LEU A 443 9.40 -45.76 65.69
C LEU A 443 10.80 -46.25 66.06
N ALA A 444 11.76 -46.14 65.18
CA ALA A 444 13.15 -46.51 65.40
C ALA A 444 13.76 -45.73 66.61
N ASN A 445 13.46 -44.43 66.74
CA ASN A 445 13.89 -43.60 67.82
C ASN A 445 13.21 -44.02 69.13
N GLN A 446 11.93 -44.39 69.11
CA GLN A 446 11.26 -44.94 70.30
C GLN A 446 11.90 -46.26 70.77
N ASP A 447 12.19 -47.16 69.86
CA ASP A 447 12.84 -48.42 70.16
C ASP A 447 14.29 -48.21 70.64
N ARG A 448 15.00 -47.28 70.12
CA ARG A 448 16.32 -46.88 70.61
C ARG A 448 16.26 -46.37 72.05
N GLU A 449 15.26 -45.56 72.39
CA GLU A 449 15.10 -45.09 73.81
C GLU A 449 14.69 -46.21 74.74
N LYS A 450 13.82 -47.18 74.32
CA LYS A 450 13.51 -48.37 75.08
C LYS A 450 14.78 -49.22 75.33
N LEU A 451 15.58 -49.46 74.33
CA LEU A 451 16.85 -50.16 74.43
C LEU A 451 17.83 -49.44 75.36
N LYS A 452 17.94 -48.11 75.29
CA LYS A 452 18.74 -47.34 76.25
C LYS A 452 18.28 -47.54 77.70
N GLN A 453 16.95 -47.51 77.89
CA GLN A 453 16.38 -47.76 79.25
C GLN A 453 16.68 -49.18 79.75
N GLN A 454 16.56 -50.19 78.86
CA GLN A 454 16.93 -51.56 79.18
C GLN A 454 18.43 -51.71 79.53
N VAL A 455 19.28 -51.10 78.70
CA VAL A 455 20.73 -51.09 78.92
C VAL A 455 21.07 -50.41 80.29
N ALA A 456 20.42 -49.26 80.56
CA ALA A 456 20.63 -48.56 81.81
C ALA A 456 20.16 -49.38 83.03
N PHE A 457 18.99 -50.03 82.86
CA PHE A 457 18.47 -50.94 83.92
C PHE A 457 19.42 -52.12 84.17
N THR A 458 19.85 -52.84 83.13
CA THR A 458 20.78 -53.96 83.21
C THR A 458 22.13 -53.55 83.78
N LYS A 459 22.64 -52.36 83.40
CA LYS A 459 23.87 -51.78 83.96
C LYS A 459 23.73 -51.53 85.43
N ASN A 460 22.63 -50.91 85.91
CA ASN A 460 22.38 -50.65 87.32
C ASN A 460 22.25 -51.97 88.11
N GLU A 461 21.58 -53.00 87.54
CA GLU A 461 21.49 -54.33 88.13
C GLU A 461 22.85 -54.99 88.24
N LEU A 462 23.69 -54.90 87.22
CA LEU A 462 25.06 -55.44 87.25
C LEU A 462 25.95 -54.67 88.27
N GLU A 463 25.88 -53.34 88.27
CA GLU A 463 26.61 -52.51 89.23
C GLU A 463 26.19 -52.87 90.69
N GLY A 464 24.85 -53.06 90.88
CA GLY A 464 24.34 -53.53 92.16
C GLY A 464 24.84 -54.94 92.53
N LYS A 465 24.97 -55.87 91.61
CA LYS A 465 25.58 -57.19 91.81
C LYS A 465 27.08 -57.09 92.06
N ILE A 466 27.80 -56.22 91.39
CA ILE A 466 29.22 -55.94 91.57
C ILE A 466 29.43 -55.41 93.01
N THR A 467 28.65 -54.43 93.42
CA THR A 467 28.71 -53.84 94.76
C THR A 467 28.49 -54.88 95.84
N ARG A 468 27.45 -55.72 95.67
CA ARG A 468 27.19 -56.84 96.60
C ARG A 468 28.31 -57.86 96.65
N LEU A 469 28.94 -58.19 95.55
CA LEU A 469 30.10 -59.05 95.45
C LEU A 469 31.34 -58.41 96.09
N GLN A 470 31.54 -57.11 95.90
CA GLN A 470 32.60 -56.34 96.51
C GLN A 470 32.42 -56.27 98.05
N GLU A 471 31.22 -56.02 98.53
CA GLU A 471 30.87 -56.06 99.97
C GLU A 471 31.11 -57.44 100.55
N ARG A 472 30.75 -58.52 99.82
CA ARG A 472 30.96 -59.87 100.22
C ARG A 472 32.46 -60.28 100.28
N ILE A 473 33.25 -59.79 99.34
CA ILE A 473 34.71 -59.93 99.31
C ILE A 473 35.33 -59.15 100.46
N GLN A 474 34.84 -57.94 100.81
CA GLN A 474 35.30 -57.16 101.95
C GLN A 474 34.97 -57.80 103.25
N GLN A 475 33.74 -58.42 103.34
CA GLN A 475 33.38 -59.23 104.58
C GLN A 475 34.26 -60.49 104.74
N LEU A 476 34.72 -61.08 103.68
CA LEU A 476 35.58 -62.29 103.73
C LEU A 476 37.10 -61.96 103.93
N THR A 477 37.54 -60.73 103.71
CA THR A 477 38.94 -60.27 103.75
C THR A 477 39.24 -59.35 104.94
N ALA A 478 38.25 -59.05 105.83
CA ALA A 478 38.46 -58.21 106.99
C ALA A 478 39.18 -58.99 108.12
N PRO A 479 40.36 -58.58 108.47
CA PRO A 479 40.98 -59.05 109.71
C PRO A 479 40.33 -58.32 110.88
N ALA A 480 40.06 -59.06 111.94
CA ALA A 480 39.49 -58.57 113.23
C ALA A 480 40.39 -57.48 113.83
N GLY A 481 39.83 -56.33 114.17
CA GLY A 481 40.52 -55.40 115.10
C GLY A 481 40.33 -53.91 114.76
N GLN A 482 39.62 -53.26 115.71
CA GLN A 482 39.67 -51.86 116.13
C GLN A 482 39.08 -50.72 115.34
N THR A 483 37.94 -50.26 115.69
CA THR A 483 37.56 -49.04 116.38
C THR A 483 38.04 -47.66 115.88
N ALA A 484 37.08 -46.76 115.78
CA ALA A 484 37.09 -45.30 115.96
C ALA A 484 37.52 -44.45 114.75
N ASP A 485 36.82 -43.55 114.33
CA ASP A 485 36.21 -42.34 114.81
C ASP A 485 36.24 -41.25 113.67
N LYS A 486 35.19 -40.61 113.49
CA LYS A 486 34.98 -39.20 113.05
C LYS A 486 35.39 -38.68 111.71
N SER A 487 34.40 -38.18 111.09
CA SER A 487 34.03 -36.80 110.77
C SER A 487 34.34 -36.25 109.31
N LYS A 488 33.32 -35.72 108.76
CA LYS A 488 33.17 -34.46 108.01
C LYS A 488 34.01 -34.22 106.71
N SER A 489 33.43 -34.04 105.71
CA SER A 489 33.03 -32.79 105.02
C SER A 489 33.02 -32.97 103.50
N SER A 490 31.92 -32.67 102.93
CA SER A 490 31.62 -31.52 102.07
C SER A 490 32.40 -31.38 100.80
N GLY A 491 31.67 -31.20 99.73
CA GLY A 491 32.01 -30.34 98.64
C GLY A 491 31.96 -31.00 97.29
N PHE A 492 30.89 -30.81 96.61
CA PHE A 492 30.70 -29.79 95.64
C PHE A 492 31.54 -29.94 94.34
N PHE A 493 30.83 -29.84 93.31
CA PHE A 493 31.01 -29.37 91.89
C PHE A 493 31.04 -30.42 90.79
N ARG A 494 29.90 -30.36 90.00
CA ARG A 494 29.76 -29.75 88.62
C ARG A 494 30.73 -30.29 87.57
N LYS A 495 30.28 -30.92 86.56
CA LYS A 495 29.68 -30.42 85.33
C LYS A 495 28.97 -31.54 84.60
#